data_8facd4aca953bea3d26315aa2caff482
#
_entry.id   8facd4aca953bea3d26315aa2caff482
#
_cell.length_a   1.000
_cell.length_b   1.000
_cell.length_c   1.000
_cell.angle_alpha   90.00
_cell.angle_beta   90.00
_cell.angle_gamma   90.00
#
_symmetry.space_group_name_H-M   'P 1'
#
loop_
_entity.id
_entity.type
_entity.pdbx_description
1 polymer ?
#
loop_
_entity_poly.entity_id
_entity_poly.type
_entity_poly.pdbx_seq_one_letter_code
_entity_poly.pdbx_strand_id
1 'polypeptide(L)'
;INPNDIESIEVLKDASAAAIYGSRAANGVVLVTTKSGKTGKVSVSLDIYAGFQNVTKKMDLMNAQEFVEFSREAFNNNYISKVPGASASDPLSMRPSGNRYRYPAIYDDAAYIASLGAGTDWQDEIFRTSPVQNYQLTVTGGDEKTKYMFSAGYFNQQGVVINSDYERFSARAKIDSELNSWLKLGVNLAPTYMNANKTTQGHWASDGVINAALATS
;
A
#
# COMPACT_ATOMS: atom_id res chain seq x y z
N ILE A 1 10.84 0.53 14.64
CA ILE A 1 11.33 -0.78 15.15
C ILE A 1 11.22 -1.77 14.01
N ASN A 2 12.28 -2.54 13.77
CA ASN A 2 12.21 -3.65 12.83
C ASN A 2 11.36 -4.78 13.44
N PRO A 3 10.31 -5.28 12.74
CA PRO A 3 9.49 -6.38 13.25
C PRO A 3 10.28 -7.64 13.64
N ASN A 4 11.38 -7.91 12.93
CA ASN A 4 12.24 -9.06 13.22
C ASN A 4 13.00 -8.96 14.56
N ASP A 5 13.12 -7.76 15.13
CA ASP A 5 13.71 -7.53 16.44
C ASP A 5 12.70 -7.60 17.59
N ILE A 6 11.44 -7.86 17.30
CA ILE A 6 10.38 -7.99 18.32
C ILE A 6 10.39 -9.41 18.88
N GLU A 7 10.39 -9.53 20.20
CA GLU A 7 10.24 -10.79 20.93
C GLU A 7 8.77 -11.07 21.28
N SER A 8 8.05 -10.05 21.82
CA SER A 8 6.63 -10.16 22.13
C SER A 8 5.90 -8.85 21.96
N ILE A 9 4.60 -8.93 21.72
CA ILE A 9 3.67 -7.81 21.72
C ILE A 9 2.53 -8.17 22.68
N GLU A 10 2.33 -7.34 23.70
CA GLU A 10 1.26 -7.49 24.68
C GLU A 10 0.33 -6.29 24.59
N VAL A 11 -0.98 -6.55 24.61
CA VAL A 11 -1.99 -5.50 24.58
C VAL A 11 -2.71 -5.47 25.93
N LEU A 12 -2.45 -4.42 26.71
CA LEU A 12 -3.10 -4.20 28.00
C LEU A 12 -4.40 -3.44 27.77
N LYS A 13 -5.52 -4.14 27.87
CA LYS A 13 -6.88 -3.59 27.67
C LYS A 13 -7.56 -3.22 28.98
N ASP A 14 -7.10 -3.78 30.09
CA ASP A 14 -7.70 -3.58 31.39
C ASP A 14 -7.15 -2.31 32.06
N ALA A 15 -8.05 -1.53 32.67
CA ALA A 15 -7.71 -0.28 33.34
C ALA A 15 -6.67 -0.47 34.45
N SER A 16 -6.71 -1.60 35.18
CA SER A 16 -5.78 -1.94 36.25
C SER A 16 -4.36 -2.15 35.72
N ALA A 17 -4.20 -2.87 34.60
CA ALA A 17 -2.91 -3.12 33.96
C ALA A 17 -2.35 -1.86 33.27
N ALA A 18 -3.25 -1.00 32.77
CA ALA A 18 -2.89 0.24 32.08
C ALA A 18 -2.60 1.40 33.03
N ALA A 19 -3.04 1.34 34.30
CA ALA A 19 -2.96 2.44 35.26
C ALA A 19 -1.53 2.96 35.51
N ILE A 20 -0.52 2.09 35.45
CA ILE A 20 0.89 2.48 35.64
C ILE A 20 1.41 3.38 34.52
N TYR A 21 0.75 3.42 33.36
CA TYR A 21 1.11 4.25 32.21
C TYR A 21 0.41 5.62 32.17
N GLY A 22 -0.41 5.91 33.21
CA GLY A 22 -1.09 7.19 33.41
C GLY A 22 -2.28 7.43 32.46
N SER A 23 -2.74 8.69 32.37
CA SER A 23 -3.94 9.07 31.62
C SER A 23 -3.92 8.75 30.12
N ARG A 24 -2.73 8.64 29.53
CA ARG A 24 -2.56 8.28 28.11
C ARG A 24 -2.96 6.82 27.82
N ALA A 25 -3.05 6.00 28.83
CA ALA A 25 -3.43 4.58 28.72
C ALA A 25 -4.94 4.33 28.68
N ALA A 26 -5.77 5.37 28.70
CA ALA A 26 -7.24 5.25 28.68
C ALA A 26 -7.79 4.41 27.53
N ASN A 27 -7.11 4.38 26.38
CA ASN A 27 -7.47 3.57 25.21
C ASN A 27 -6.71 2.24 25.10
N GLY A 28 -6.03 1.82 26.18
CA GLY A 28 -5.17 0.65 26.23
C GLY A 28 -3.71 0.97 25.96
N VAL A 29 -2.84 -0.01 26.23
CA VAL A 29 -1.38 0.07 26.03
C VAL A 29 -0.92 -1.11 25.21
N VAL A 30 -0.08 -0.83 24.20
CA VAL A 30 0.63 -1.87 23.46
C VAL A 30 2.07 -1.89 23.95
N LEU A 31 2.43 -2.96 24.64
CA LEU A 31 3.79 -3.18 25.11
C LEU A 31 4.57 -4.01 24.09
N VAL A 32 5.63 -3.44 23.54
CA VAL A 32 6.51 -4.12 22.59
C VAL A 32 7.82 -4.45 23.26
N THR A 33 8.06 -5.74 23.47
CA THR A 33 9.32 -6.25 24.00
C THR A 33 10.23 -6.65 22.83
N THR A 34 11.44 -6.13 22.84
CA THR A 34 12.43 -6.44 21.81
C THR A 34 13.39 -7.51 22.25
N LYS A 35 13.87 -8.32 21.32
CA LYS A 35 14.87 -9.36 21.54
C LYS A 35 16.09 -8.82 22.30
N SER A 36 16.68 -9.63 23.12
CA SER A 36 17.86 -9.33 23.95
C SER A 36 18.91 -10.41 23.80
N GLY A 37 20.14 -10.10 24.22
CA GLY A 37 21.20 -11.09 24.35
C GLY A 37 20.83 -12.19 25.34
N LYS A 38 21.32 -13.40 25.09
CA LYS A 38 21.11 -14.57 25.96
C LYS A 38 22.45 -15.09 26.46
N THR A 39 22.47 -15.60 27.68
CA THR A 39 23.65 -16.30 28.24
C THR A 39 23.89 -17.56 27.44
N GLY A 40 25.13 -17.81 27.04
CA GLY A 40 25.54 -19.02 26.32
C GLY A 40 26.48 -18.73 25.16
N LYS A 41 26.68 -19.74 24.34
CA LYS A 41 27.53 -19.67 23.15
C LYS A 41 26.95 -18.65 22.16
N VAL A 42 27.82 -18.03 21.39
CA VAL A 42 27.41 -17.14 20.29
C VAL A 42 26.51 -17.90 19.33
N SER A 43 25.35 -17.33 19.07
CA SER A 43 24.39 -17.82 18.09
C SER A 43 24.26 -16.78 16.97
N VAL A 44 24.34 -17.26 15.74
CA VAL A 44 24.15 -16.45 14.53
C VAL A 44 22.95 -17.02 13.79
N SER A 45 21.97 -16.17 13.51
CA SER A 45 20.83 -16.52 12.65
C SER A 45 20.76 -15.58 11.45
N LEU A 46 20.43 -16.14 10.30
CA LEU A 46 20.17 -15.45 9.06
C LEU A 46 18.78 -15.84 8.57
N ASP A 47 17.86 -14.88 8.60
CA ASP A 47 16.50 -15.06 8.12
C ASP A 47 16.34 -14.36 6.77
N ILE A 48 15.96 -15.12 5.76
CA ILE A 48 15.76 -14.62 4.40
C ILE A 48 14.33 -14.91 3.98
N TYR A 49 13.65 -13.89 3.50
CA TYR A 49 12.36 -14.01 2.86
C TYR A 49 12.41 -13.29 1.50
N ALA A 50 11.96 -13.98 0.46
CA ALA A 50 11.79 -13.41 -0.86
C ALA A 50 10.47 -13.91 -1.47
N GLY A 51 9.79 -13.04 -2.19
CA GLY A 51 8.53 -13.38 -2.83
C GLY A 51 8.12 -12.37 -3.88
N PHE A 52 6.99 -12.63 -4.52
CA PHE A 52 6.36 -11.74 -5.47
C PHE A 52 4.95 -11.42 -5.02
N GLN A 53 4.50 -10.23 -5.33
CA GLN A 53 3.14 -9.77 -5.06
C GLN A 53 2.49 -9.26 -6.33
N ASN A 54 1.21 -9.55 -6.46
CA ASN A 54 0.37 -9.18 -7.60
C ASN A 54 -0.93 -8.57 -7.08
N VAL A 55 -1.60 -7.82 -7.93
CA VAL A 55 -2.99 -7.43 -7.69
C VAL A 55 -3.86 -8.69 -7.82
N THR A 56 -4.59 -9.01 -6.76
CA THR A 56 -5.42 -10.23 -6.69
C THR A 56 -6.70 -10.13 -7.51
N LYS A 57 -7.22 -8.92 -7.68
CA LYS A 57 -8.43 -8.65 -8.47
C LYS A 57 -8.37 -7.26 -9.06
N LYS A 58 -8.61 -7.15 -10.35
CA LYS A 58 -8.85 -5.91 -11.07
C LYS A 58 -10.35 -5.61 -11.11
N MET A 59 -10.70 -4.36 -11.35
CA MET A 59 -12.08 -3.98 -11.63
C MET A 59 -12.43 -4.40 -13.08
N ASP A 60 -13.63 -4.91 -13.23
CA ASP A 60 -14.20 -5.19 -14.55
C ASP A 60 -14.75 -3.87 -15.11
N LEU A 61 -14.06 -3.33 -16.09
CA LEU A 61 -14.37 -2.04 -16.72
C LEU A 61 -14.89 -2.29 -18.12
N MET A 62 -15.71 -1.36 -18.60
CA MET A 62 -16.15 -1.36 -20.00
C MET A 62 -14.95 -1.23 -20.93
N ASN A 63 -14.93 -1.99 -22.01
CA ASN A 63 -14.00 -1.78 -23.10
C ASN A 63 -14.41 -0.53 -23.93
N ALA A 64 -13.56 -0.13 -24.87
CA ALA A 64 -13.79 1.09 -25.64
C ALA A 64 -15.11 1.07 -26.45
N GLN A 65 -15.49 -0.09 -26.98
CA GLN A 65 -16.77 -0.25 -27.72
C GLN A 65 -17.98 -0.17 -26.79
N GLU A 66 -17.93 -0.87 -25.67
CA GLU A 66 -18.97 -0.83 -24.62
C GLU A 66 -19.13 0.57 -24.04
N PHE A 67 -18.03 1.32 -23.87
CA PHE A 67 -18.08 2.70 -23.43
C PHE A 67 -18.79 3.62 -24.41
N VAL A 68 -18.59 3.44 -25.72
CA VAL A 68 -19.30 4.20 -26.75
C VAL A 68 -20.80 3.90 -26.70
N GLU A 69 -21.18 2.63 -26.60
CA GLU A 69 -22.59 2.22 -26.50
C GLU A 69 -23.25 2.78 -25.23
N PHE A 70 -22.62 2.60 -24.09
CA PHE A 70 -23.07 3.16 -22.82
C PHE A 70 -23.21 4.68 -22.87
N SER A 71 -22.23 5.37 -23.45
CA SER A 71 -22.27 6.82 -23.59
C SER A 71 -23.46 7.28 -24.45
N ARG A 72 -23.68 6.65 -25.60
CA ARG A 72 -24.85 6.93 -26.46
C ARG A 72 -26.16 6.74 -25.70
N GLU A 73 -26.30 5.66 -24.99
CA GLU A 73 -27.48 5.37 -24.18
C GLU A 73 -27.65 6.42 -23.07
N ALA A 74 -26.62 6.75 -22.34
CA ALA A 74 -26.67 7.73 -21.26
C ALA A 74 -27.10 9.13 -21.75
N PHE A 75 -26.55 9.57 -22.89
CA PHE A 75 -26.93 10.84 -23.51
C PHE A 75 -28.37 10.80 -24.02
N ASN A 76 -28.81 9.72 -24.65
CA ASN A 76 -30.17 9.53 -25.10
C ASN A 76 -31.18 9.57 -23.93
N ASN A 77 -30.90 8.83 -22.87
CA ASN A 77 -31.75 8.77 -21.69
C ASN A 77 -31.85 10.15 -21.01
N ASN A 78 -30.75 10.88 -20.91
CA ASN A 78 -30.77 12.24 -20.38
C ASN A 78 -31.57 13.19 -21.27
N TYR A 79 -31.45 13.10 -22.60
CA TYR A 79 -32.20 13.90 -23.54
C TYR A 79 -33.71 13.64 -23.42
N ILE A 80 -34.15 12.39 -23.47
CA ILE A 80 -35.56 12.01 -23.35
C ILE A 80 -36.15 12.42 -22.01
N SER A 81 -35.41 12.28 -20.94
CA SER A 81 -35.89 12.58 -19.58
C SER A 81 -36.05 14.08 -19.29
N LYS A 82 -35.33 14.94 -20.02
CA LYS A 82 -35.26 16.39 -19.72
C LYS A 82 -35.92 17.26 -20.77
N VAL A 83 -36.13 16.77 -21.98
CA VAL A 83 -36.71 17.55 -23.08
C VAL A 83 -38.11 17.02 -23.43
N PRO A 84 -39.20 17.76 -23.20
CA PRO A 84 -40.55 17.32 -23.52
C PRO A 84 -40.73 16.96 -25.02
N GLY A 85 -41.24 15.80 -25.29
CA GLY A 85 -41.46 15.31 -26.66
C GLY A 85 -40.23 14.80 -27.38
N ALA A 86 -39.07 14.69 -26.67
CA ALA A 86 -37.84 14.15 -27.22
C ALA A 86 -37.93 12.64 -27.50
N SER A 87 -37.24 12.21 -28.55
CA SER A 87 -37.06 10.78 -28.90
C SER A 87 -35.58 10.43 -29.06
N ALA A 88 -35.23 9.18 -28.76
CA ALA A 88 -33.89 8.68 -29.01
C ALA A 88 -33.50 8.71 -30.50
N SER A 89 -34.49 8.66 -31.39
CA SER A 89 -34.30 8.72 -32.85
C SER A 89 -34.07 10.15 -33.38
N ASP A 90 -34.20 11.19 -32.52
CA ASP A 90 -33.99 12.55 -32.97
C ASP A 90 -32.50 12.76 -33.34
N PRO A 91 -32.23 13.35 -34.53
CA PRO A 91 -30.89 13.63 -34.94
C PRO A 91 -30.13 14.52 -33.94
N LEU A 92 -28.84 14.35 -33.78
CA LEU A 92 -28.01 15.18 -32.88
C LEU A 92 -28.12 16.66 -33.17
N SER A 93 -28.33 17.06 -34.45
CA SER A 93 -28.51 18.46 -34.88
C SER A 93 -29.77 19.12 -34.33
N MET A 94 -30.83 18.33 -34.07
CA MET A 94 -32.10 18.85 -33.52
C MET A 94 -32.09 18.94 -31.99
N ARG A 95 -31.15 18.29 -31.32
CA ARG A 95 -31.06 18.32 -29.85
C ARG A 95 -30.53 19.67 -29.36
N PRO A 96 -30.95 20.15 -28.19
CA PRO A 96 -30.45 21.41 -27.63
C PRO A 96 -28.91 21.39 -27.57
N SER A 97 -28.31 22.57 -27.80
CA SER A 97 -26.86 22.73 -27.71
C SER A 97 -26.39 22.55 -26.27
N GLY A 98 -25.29 21.81 -26.11
CA GLY A 98 -24.63 21.55 -24.80
C GLY A 98 -24.21 20.10 -24.64
N ASN A 99 -23.22 19.90 -23.79
CA ASN A 99 -22.58 18.60 -23.57
C ASN A 99 -23.45 17.57 -22.83
N ARG A 100 -24.73 17.88 -22.59
CA ARG A 100 -25.63 16.99 -21.82
C ARG A 100 -26.56 16.17 -22.68
N TYR A 101 -26.80 16.57 -23.92
CA TYR A 101 -27.82 15.98 -24.79
C TYR A 101 -27.26 15.44 -26.10
N ARG A 102 -26.03 15.79 -26.43
CA ARG A 102 -25.36 15.38 -27.66
C ARG A 102 -24.11 14.61 -27.32
N TYR A 103 -24.04 13.35 -27.73
CA TYR A 103 -22.78 12.62 -27.73
C TYR A 103 -21.93 13.01 -28.97
N PRO A 104 -20.63 12.71 -29.01
CA PRO A 104 -19.80 12.91 -30.20
C PRO A 104 -20.37 12.20 -31.42
N ALA A 105 -20.55 12.93 -32.53
CA ALA A 105 -21.19 12.37 -33.75
C ALA A 105 -20.45 11.14 -34.30
N ILE A 106 -19.13 11.05 -34.04
CA ILE A 106 -18.32 9.90 -34.45
C ILE A 106 -18.77 8.58 -33.82
N TYR A 107 -19.53 8.64 -32.69
CA TYR A 107 -20.09 7.45 -32.06
C TYR A 107 -21.23 6.80 -32.86
N ASP A 108 -21.69 7.43 -33.94
CA ASP A 108 -22.61 6.83 -34.91
C ASP A 108 -21.88 6.16 -36.09
N ASP A 109 -20.57 6.33 -36.19
CA ASP A 109 -19.77 5.71 -37.24
C ASP A 109 -19.36 4.28 -36.85
N ALA A 110 -19.97 3.30 -37.50
CA ALA A 110 -19.69 1.89 -37.27
C ALA A 110 -18.23 1.51 -37.57
N ALA A 111 -17.61 2.15 -38.59
CA ALA A 111 -16.20 1.88 -38.91
C ALA A 111 -15.27 2.40 -37.81
N TYR A 112 -15.56 3.56 -37.27
CA TYR A 112 -14.84 4.10 -36.13
C TYR A 112 -14.97 3.18 -34.89
N ILE A 113 -16.19 2.76 -34.54
CA ILE A 113 -16.44 1.87 -33.39
C ILE A 113 -15.67 0.56 -33.59
N ALA A 114 -15.73 -0.05 -34.78
CA ALA A 114 -14.99 -1.26 -35.07
C ALA A 114 -13.48 -1.08 -34.97
N SER A 115 -12.96 0.11 -35.29
CA SER A 115 -11.53 0.42 -35.21
C SER A 115 -11.00 0.57 -33.78
N LEU A 116 -11.86 0.82 -32.80
CA LEU A 116 -11.44 0.99 -31.40
C LEU A 116 -10.93 -0.32 -30.78
N GLY A 117 -11.42 -1.47 -31.25
CA GLY A 117 -11.12 -2.76 -30.63
C GLY A 117 -11.55 -2.80 -29.17
N ALA A 118 -10.77 -3.45 -28.33
CA ALA A 118 -11.00 -3.48 -26.87
C ALA A 118 -10.52 -2.21 -26.15
N GLY A 119 -9.74 -1.36 -26.84
CA GLY A 119 -9.07 -0.23 -26.18
C GLY A 119 -7.86 -0.64 -25.35
N THR A 120 -7.44 0.24 -24.45
CA THR A 120 -6.31 0.01 -23.53
C THR A 120 -6.83 -0.32 -22.14
N ASP A 121 -6.45 -1.47 -21.57
CA ASP A 121 -6.63 -1.72 -20.14
C ASP A 121 -5.59 -0.94 -19.34
N TRP A 122 -5.98 0.24 -18.89
CA TRP A 122 -5.10 1.10 -18.10
C TRP A 122 -4.72 0.49 -16.74
N GLN A 123 -5.47 -0.48 -16.24
CA GLN A 123 -5.08 -1.21 -15.04
C GLN A 123 -3.85 -2.08 -15.31
N ASP A 124 -3.76 -2.67 -16.51
CA ASP A 124 -2.57 -3.43 -16.92
C ASP A 124 -1.33 -2.55 -17.05
N GLU A 125 -1.51 -1.31 -17.51
CA GLU A 125 -0.40 -0.37 -17.66
C GLU A 125 0.16 0.13 -16.31
N ILE A 126 -0.67 0.20 -15.28
CA ILE A 126 -0.24 0.71 -13.96
C ILE A 126 0.12 -0.38 -12.96
N PHE A 127 -0.37 -1.61 -13.15
CA PHE A 127 -0.09 -2.70 -12.25
C PHE A 127 1.06 -3.58 -12.75
N ARG A 128 1.83 -4.09 -11.82
CA ARG A 128 2.93 -5.01 -12.11
C ARG A 128 3.04 -6.11 -11.06
N THR A 129 3.62 -7.23 -11.45
CA THR A 129 4.21 -8.19 -10.52
C THR A 129 5.45 -7.56 -9.90
N SER A 130 5.51 -7.49 -8.58
CA SER A 130 6.60 -6.81 -7.89
C SER A 130 7.29 -7.68 -6.87
N PRO A 131 8.63 -7.65 -6.78
CA PRO A 131 9.38 -8.42 -5.79
C PRO A 131 9.29 -7.80 -4.40
N VAL A 132 9.35 -8.66 -3.39
CA VAL A 132 9.58 -8.31 -2.00
C VAL A 132 10.73 -9.15 -1.47
N GLN A 133 11.65 -8.52 -0.74
CA GLN A 133 12.84 -9.15 -0.17
C GLN A 133 13.07 -8.65 1.24
N ASN A 134 13.46 -9.58 2.12
CA ASN A 134 13.84 -9.27 3.49
C ASN A 134 15.03 -10.14 3.88
N TYR A 135 16.05 -9.49 4.41
CA TYR A 135 17.27 -10.14 4.91
C TYR A 135 17.49 -9.63 6.34
N GLN A 136 17.65 -10.56 7.26
CA GLN A 136 17.89 -10.24 8.67
C GLN A 136 19.01 -11.12 9.23
N LEU A 137 20.10 -10.51 9.61
CA LEU A 137 21.18 -11.14 10.34
C LEU A 137 21.05 -10.77 11.83
N THR A 138 21.13 -11.77 12.69
CA THR A 138 21.09 -11.56 14.14
C THR A 138 22.21 -12.37 14.81
N VAL A 139 22.96 -11.72 15.67
CA VAL A 139 24.03 -12.32 16.48
C VAL A 139 23.68 -12.09 17.94
N THR A 140 23.57 -13.17 18.70
CA THR A 140 23.33 -13.08 20.16
C THR A 140 24.35 -13.92 20.90
N GLY A 141 24.69 -13.50 22.11
CA GLY A 141 25.60 -14.22 22.96
C GLY A 141 25.77 -13.54 24.31
N GLY A 142 26.62 -14.10 25.14
CA GLY A 142 26.99 -13.53 26.42
C GLY A 142 27.28 -14.56 27.50
N ASP A 143 27.66 -14.06 28.63
CA ASP A 143 27.88 -14.80 29.87
C ASP A 143 26.91 -14.34 30.97
N GLU A 144 27.16 -14.71 32.21
CA GLU A 144 26.34 -14.30 33.36
C GLU A 144 26.35 -12.79 33.61
N LYS A 145 27.44 -12.10 33.26
CA LYS A 145 27.66 -10.68 33.51
C LYS A 145 27.32 -9.81 32.32
N THR A 146 27.59 -10.29 31.12
CA THR A 146 27.39 -9.48 29.89
C THR A 146 26.63 -10.26 28.86
N LYS A 147 25.52 -9.67 28.39
CA LYS A 147 24.69 -10.21 27.31
C LYS A 147 24.64 -9.20 26.18
N TYR A 148 24.72 -9.69 24.96
CA TYR A 148 24.68 -8.80 23.79
C TYR A 148 23.83 -9.39 22.65
N MET A 149 23.27 -8.47 21.90
CA MET A 149 22.57 -8.76 20.65
C MET A 149 22.93 -7.69 19.63
N PHE A 150 23.31 -8.15 18.44
CA PHE A 150 23.48 -7.29 17.26
C PHE A 150 22.57 -7.80 16.18
N SER A 151 21.87 -6.89 15.49
CA SER A 151 21.13 -7.25 14.30
C SER A 151 21.34 -6.24 13.19
N ALA A 152 21.24 -6.74 11.94
CA ALA A 152 21.26 -5.91 10.74
C ALA A 152 20.18 -6.44 9.79
N GLY A 153 19.34 -5.56 9.29
CA GLY A 153 18.23 -5.91 8.42
C GLY A 153 18.15 -5.01 7.19
N TYR A 154 17.84 -5.63 6.05
CA TYR A 154 17.51 -4.98 4.81
C TYR A 154 16.15 -5.47 4.33
N PHE A 155 15.25 -4.56 4.05
CA PHE A 155 13.93 -4.83 3.51
C PHE A 155 13.71 -3.97 2.28
N ASN A 156 13.33 -4.62 1.18
CA ASN A 156 12.95 -3.95 -0.06
C ASN A 156 11.62 -4.53 -0.55
N GLN A 157 10.70 -3.65 -0.84
CA GLN A 157 9.39 -3.99 -1.39
C GLN A 157 9.06 -3.02 -2.52
N GLN A 158 9.00 -3.53 -3.73
CA GLN A 158 8.42 -2.79 -4.83
C GLN A 158 6.90 -2.87 -4.74
N GLY A 159 6.21 -1.76 -4.96
CA GLY A 159 4.74 -1.75 -4.97
C GLY A 159 4.18 -2.35 -6.26
N VAL A 160 2.97 -2.90 -6.17
CA VAL A 160 2.21 -3.41 -7.33
C VAL A 160 1.77 -2.31 -8.30
N VAL A 161 1.73 -1.07 -7.83
CA VAL A 161 1.56 0.11 -8.70
C VAL A 161 2.93 0.61 -9.12
N ILE A 162 3.12 0.89 -10.40
CA ILE A 162 4.38 1.44 -10.92
C ILE A 162 4.82 2.70 -10.16
N ASN A 163 6.13 2.95 -10.09
CA ASN A 163 6.73 4.08 -9.36
C ASN A 163 6.42 4.13 -7.86
N SER A 164 6.07 2.99 -7.27
CA SER A 164 5.98 2.87 -5.82
C SER A 164 6.98 1.83 -5.32
N ASP A 165 7.72 2.18 -4.28
CA ASP A 165 8.69 1.30 -3.62
C ASP A 165 8.95 1.73 -2.19
N TYR A 166 9.44 0.79 -1.40
CA TYR A 166 9.84 0.99 -0.02
C TYR A 166 11.12 0.23 0.27
N GLU A 167 12.11 0.92 0.78
CA GLU A 167 13.38 0.37 1.18
C GLU A 167 13.69 0.75 2.63
N ARG A 168 14.20 -0.19 3.41
CA ARG A 168 14.57 0.03 4.80
C ARG A 168 15.86 -0.71 5.15
N PHE A 169 16.83 0.03 5.66
CA PHE A 169 17.98 -0.48 6.35
C PHE A 169 17.79 -0.27 7.86
N SER A 170 18.03 -1.30 8.63
CA SER A 170 17.95 -1.25 10.09
C SER A 170 19.14 -1.94 10.71
N ALA A 171 19.66 -1.37 11.79
CA ALA A 171 20.64 -2.03 12.62
C ALA A 171 20.23 -1.88 14.09
N ARG A 172 20.64 -2.83 14.92
CA ARG A 172 20.41 -2.77 16.34
C ARG A 172 21.62 -3.33 17.08
N ALA A 173 21.99 -2.66 18.16
CA ALA A 173 22.97 -3.13 19.10
C ALA A 173 22.38 -3.00 20.51
N LYS A 174 22.25 -4.10 21.23
CA LYS A 174 21.83 -4.13 22.62
C LYS A 174 22.88 -4.86 23.44
N ILE A 175 23.38 -4.23 24.49
CA ILE A 175 24.36 -4.77 25.41
C ILE A 175 23.87 -4.48 26.81
N ASP A 176 23.76 -5.49 27.63
CA ASP A 176 23.44 -5.40 29.04
C ASP A 176 24.60 -6.03 29.80
N SER A 177 25.30 -5.24 30.65
CA SER A 177 26.52 -5.69 31.36
C SER A 177 26.47 -5.30 32.84
N GLU A 178 26.77 -6.25 33.72
CA GLU A 178 27.03 -6.03 35.13
C GLU A 178 28.54 -5.87 35.34
N LEU A 179 29.04 -4.62 35.32
CA LEU A 179 30.44 -4.34 35.45
C LEU A 179 31.00 -4.70 36.83
N ASN A 180 30.19 -4.48 37.87
CA ASN A 180 30.44 -4.93 39.23
C ASN A 180 29.12 -5.00 40.04
N SER A 181 29.17 -5.30 41.33
CA SER A 181 27.99 -5.51 42.18
C SER A 181 27.10 -4.26 42.33
N TRP A 182 27.60 -3.08 42.03
CA TRP A 182 26.85 -1.82 42.15
C TRP A 182 26.65 -1.10 40.80
N LEU A 183 27.30 -1.53 39.73
CA LEU A 183 27.24 -0.82 38.43
C LEU A 183 26.77 -1.78 37.31
N LYS A 184 25.60 -1.46 36.76
CA LYS A 184 25.04 -2.09 35.56
C LYS A 184 25.05 -1.08 34.43
N LEU A 185 25.48 -1.51 33.24
CA LEU A 185 25.47 -0.72 32.00
C LEU A 185 24.51 -1.36 31.00
N GLY A 186 23.55 -0.59 30.50
CA GLY A 186 22.68 -0.97 29.40
C GLY A 186 22.85 -0.02 28.22
N VAL A 187 23.13 -0.56 27.07
CA VAL A 187 23.16 0.19 25.79
C VAL A 187 22.15 -0.39 24.83
N ASN A 188 21.33 0.44 24.22
CA ASN A 188 20.36 0.03 23.21
C ASN A 188 20.32 1.07 22.09
N LEU A 189 20.93 0.75 20.96
CA LEU A 189 20.98 1.55 19.75
C LEU A 189 20.19 0.88 18.66
N ALA A 190 19.34 1.61 17.94
CA ALA A 190 18.50 1.06 16.88
C ALA A 190 18.33 2.07 15.71
N PRO A 191 19.40 2.40 14.98
CA PRO A 191 19.30 3.26 13.82
C PRO A 191 18.49 2.58 12.71
N THR A 192 17.68 3.38 12.01
CA THR A 192 16.89 2.93 10.86
C THR A 192 16.90 4.02 9.80
N TYR A 193 17.22 3.64 8.58
CA TYR A 193 17.09 4.46 7.39
C TYR A 193 15.96 3.90 6.52
N MET A 194 15.07 4.77 6.05
CA MET A 194 13.94 4.41 5.20
C MET A 194 13.88 5.35 4.01
N ASN A 195 13.64 4.77 2.86
CA ASN A 195 13.29 5.48 1.64
C ASN A 195 11.96 4.92 1.10
N ALA A 196 11.03 5.79 0.73
CA ALA A 196 9.73 5.37 0.25
C ALA A 196 9.25 6.31 -0.86
N ASN A 197 9.09 5.76 -2.05
CA ASN A 197 8.41 6.41 -3.14
C ASN A 197 6.94 5.99 -3.13
N LYS A 198 6.05 6.96 -3.14
CA LYS A 198 4.61 6.73 -3.11
C LYS A 198 3.97 7.38 -4.33
N THR A 199 3.15 6.63 -5.04
CA THR A 199 2.29 7.21 -6.07
C THR A 199 1.24 8.11 -5.42
N THR A 200 0.94 9.22 -6.07
CA THR A 200 -0.12 10.12 -5.62
C THR A 200 -1.45 9.38 -5.62
N GLN A 201 -2.11 9.39 -4.47
CA GLN A 201 -3.47 8.88 -4.31
C GLN A 201 -4.34 10.06 -3.88
N GLY A 202 -5.06 10.64 -4.82
CA GLY A 202 -5.97 11.76 -4.55
C GLY A 202 -7.35 11.30 -4.12
N HIS A 203 -8.06 12.20 -3.44
CA HIS A 203 -9.46 11.99 -3.01
C HIS A 203 -10.46 12.17 -4.18
N TRP A 204 -10.04 12.82 -5.27
CA TRP A 204 -10.85 13.13 -6.44
C TRP A 204 -10.46 12.24 -7.61
N ALA A 205 -11.41 11.95 -8.51
CA ALA A 205 -11.26 11.01 -9.62
C ALA A 205 -10.06 11.28 -10.55
N SER A 206 -9.52 12.50 -10.55
CA SER A 206 -8.40 12.91 -11.39
C SER A 206 -7.04 12.92 -10.70
N ASP A 207 -6.98 12.79 -9.36
CA ASP A 207 -5.77 13.12 -8.61
C ASP A 207 -4.90 11.91 -8.23
N GLY A 208 -5.24 10.70 -8.67
CA GLY A 208 -4.49 9.50 -8.34
C GLY A 208 -4.29 8.58 -9.52
N VAL A 209 -3.15 7.90 -9.59
CA VAL A 209 -2.81 6.98 -10.69
C VAL A 209 -3.89 5.91 -10.87
N ILE A 210 -4.39 5.33 -9.77
CA ILE A 210 -5.44 4.29 -9.82
C ILE A 210 -6.75 4.90 -10.32
N ASN A 211 -7.16 6.06 -9.77
CA ASN A 211 -8.39 6.73 -10.19
C ASN A 211 -8.34 7.17 -11.66
N ALA A 212 -7.19 7.66 -12.11
CA ALA A 212 -6.98 7.99 -13.51
C ALA A 212 -7.14 6.76 -14.42
N ALA A 213 -6.53 5.64 -14.06
CA ALA A 213 -6.65 4.40 -14.81
C ALA A 213 -8.07 3.83 -14.85
N LEU A 214 -8.87 4.04 -13.79
CA LEU A 214 -10.27 3.62 -13.74
C LEU A 214 -11.22 4.57 -14.48
N ALA A 215 -10.84 5.84 -14.65
CA ALA A 215 -11.66 6.86 -15.29
C ALA A 215 -11.37 7.06 -16.78
N THR A 216 -10.25 6.53 -17.28
CA THR A 216 -9.78 6.67 -18.67
C THR A 216 -10.06 5.39 -19.44
N SER A 217 -11.31 5.12 -19.70
CA SER A 217 -11.71 3.98 -20.54
C SER A 217 -11.81 4.40 -22.00
#